data_898a78547882dd8b8477e03d035ee459
#
_entry.id   898a78547882dd8b8477e03d035ee459
#
_cell.length_a   1.000
_cell.length_b   1.000
_cell.length_c   1.000
_cell.angle_alpha   90.00
_cell.angle_beta   90.00
_cell.angle_gamma   90.00
#
_symmetry.space_group_name_H-M   'P 1'
#
loop_
_entity.id
_entity.type
_entity.pdbx_description
1 polymer ?
#
loop_
_entity_poly.entity_id
_entity_poly.type
_entity_poly.pdbx_seq_one_letter_code
_entity_poly.pdbx_strand_id
1 'polypeptide(L)'
;MIKNKWIGGLVTNFKVIYSRLEYYRKIGQGMEKGEYEKYTKKERTVINKNAEKMGRMFEGLEKLENTPDALFIIDTSLKNHMTAVKEARIKEIPIIAIIDSDDNPELIDYPIPANDHSKNSIEWIINRIIMKVSEENS
;
A
#
# COMPACT_ATOMS: atom_id res chain seq x y z
N MET A 1 5.40 -1.15 -1.12
CA MET A 1 5.10 -0.23 0.03
C MET A 1 4.14 0.85 -0.46
N ILE A 2 3.03 1.06 0.23
CA ILE A 2 2.08 2.14 -0.10
C ILE A 2 2.75 3.48 0.24
N LYS A 3 2.87 4.36 -0.74
CA LYS A 3 3.60 5.63 -0.56
C LYS A 3 2.70 6.83 -0.27
N ASN A 4 1.45 6.79 -0.73
CA ASN A 4 0.58 7.96 -0.63
C ASN A 4 -0.47 7.79 0.46
N LYS A 5 -1.54 7.09 0.13
CA LYS A 5 -2.70 6.98 1.01
C LYS A 5 -3.24 5.56 0.98
N TRP A 6 -3.65 5.05 2.14
CA TRP A 6 -4.38 3.79 2.19
C TRP A 6 -5.65 3.85 1.33
N ILE A 7 -5.84 2.84 0.51
CA ILE A 7 -7.04 2.72 -0.31
C ILE A 7 -8.08 1.97 0.49
N GLY A 8 -9.16 2.65 0.86
CA GLY A 8 -10.27 1.99 1.55
C GLY A 8 -10.79 0.80 0.75
N GLY A 9 -10.97 -0.33 1.43
CA GLY A 9 -11.34 -1.60 0.81
C GLY A 9 -10.17 -2.44 0.28
N LEU A 10 -8.92 -1.98 0.43
CA LEU A 10 -7.76 -2.72 -0.09
C LEU A 10 -7.69 -4.16 0.45
N VAL A 11 -8.11 -4.37 1.67
CA VAL A 11 -8.13 -5.68 2.31
C VAL A 11 -9.55 -6.24 2.38
N THR A 12 -10.52 -5.43 2.77
CA THR A 12 -11.90 -5.88 2.97
C THR A 12 -12.66 -6.11 1.66
N ASN A 13 -12.27 -5.43 0.58
CA ASN A 13 -12.87 -5.54 -0.77
C ASN A 13 -11.79 -5.74 -1.84
N PHE A 14 -10.83 -6.61 -1.53
CA PHE A 14 -9.64 -6.84 -2.35
C PHE A 14 -9.98 -7.13 -3.82
N LYS A 15 -10.97 -7.97 -4.09
CA LYS A 15 -11.36 -8.35 -5.45
C LYS A 15 -11.66 -7.14 -6.35
N VAL A 16 -12.37 -6.13 -5.83
CA VAL A 16 -12.71 -4.92 -6.58
C VAL A 16 -11.48 -4.05 -6.79
N ILE A 17 -10.65 -3.89 -5.75
CA ILE A 17 -9.40 -3.12 -5.85
C ILE A 17 -8.43 -3.78 -6.83
N TYR A 18 -8.30 -5.11 -6.76
CA TYR A 18 -7.44 -5.88 -7.65
C TYR A 18 -7.88 -5.75 -9.12
N SER A 19 -9.19 -5.84 -9.43
CA SER A 19 -9.68 -5.62 -10.79
C SER A 19 -9.33 -4.24 -11.34
N ARG A 20 -9.36 -3.21 -10.49
CA ARG A 20 -8.93 -1.85 -10.86
C ARG A 20 -7.43 -1.76 -11.09
N LEU A 21 -6.65 -2.44 -10.26
CA LEU A 21 -5.20 -2.52 -10.39
C LEU A 21 -4.81 -3.24 -11.69
N GLU A 22 -5.47 -4.34 -12.04
CA GLU A 22 -5.29 -5.02 -13.30
C GLU A 22 -5.63 -4.14 -14.50
N TYR A 23 -6.73 -3.40 -14.42
CA TYR A 23 -7.09 -2.44 -15.46
C TYR A 23 -6.00 -1.36 -15.64
N TYR A 24 -5.45 -0.84 -14.53
CA TYR A 24 -4.33 0.09 -14.57
C TYR A 24 -3.08 -0.50 -15.24
N ARG A 25 -2.72 -1.74 -14.89
CA ARG A 25 -1.60 -2.48 -15.52
C ARG A 25 -1.80 -2.63 -17.03
N LYS A 26 -3.02 -2.98 -17.46
CA LYS A 26 -3.37 -3.10 -18.89
C LYS A 26 -3.24 -1.77 -19.63
N ILE A 27 -3.67 -0.66 -19.03
CA ILE A 27 -3.47 0.66 -19.64
C ILE A 27 -1.98 0.94 -19.82
N GLY A 28 -1.14 0.71 -18.81
CA GLY A 28 0.30 0.90 -18.89
C GLY A 28 0.93 0.08 -20.03
N GLN A 29 0.62 -1.20 -20.10
CA GLN A 29 1.08 -2.08 -21.17
C GLN A 29 0.62 -1.64 -22.57
N GLY A 30 -0.64 -1.19 -22.69
CA GLY A 30 -1.18 -0.67 -23.93
C GLY A 30 -0.49 0.62 -24.37
N MET A 31 -0.11 1.49 -23.43
CA MET A 31 0.70 2.68 -23.72
C MET A 31 2.09 2.34 -24.27
N GLU A 32 2.78 1.40 -23.61
CA GLU A 32 4.10 0.93 -24.01
C GLU A 32 4.09 0.29 -25.40
N LYS A 33 3.01 -0.42 -25.76
CA LYS A 33 2.82 -1.07 -27.06
C LYS A 33 2.29 -0.13 -28.15
N GLY A 34 2.01 1.14 -27.84
CA GLY A 34 1.44 2.11 -28.79
C GLY A 34 -0.01 1.81 -29.20
N GLU A 35 -0.74 0.97 -28.45
CA GLU A 35 -2.11 0.56 -28.80
C GLU A 35 -3.09 1.75 -28.88
N TYR A 36 -2.78 2.85 -28.19
CA TYR A 36 -3.59 4.05 -28.14
C TYR A 36 -3.24 5.09 -29.21
N GLU A 37 -2.26 4.86 -30.08
CA GLU A 37 -1.90 5.79 -31.16
C GLU A 37 -3.01 5.97 -32.19
N LYS A 38 -3.86 4.95 -32.36
CA LYS A 38 -5.04 4.95 -33.23
C LYS A 38 -6.20 5.82 -32.74
N TYR A 39 -6.16 6.26 -31.48
CA TYR A 39 -7.22 7.07 -30.88
C TYR A 39 -7.01 8.55 -31.17
N THR A 40 -8.09 9.32 -31.13
CA THR A 40 -8.03 10.77 -31.30
C THR A 40 -7.24 11.43 -30.17
N LYS A 41 -6.72 12.63 -30.40
CA LYS A 41 -5.99 13.40 -29.41
C LYS A 41 -6.80 13.59 -28.10
N LYS A 42 -8.12 13.80 -28.23
CA LYS A 42 -9.03 13.98 -27.10
C LYS A 42 -9.13 12.70 -26.25
N GLU A 43 -9.34 11.56 -26.91
CA GLU A 43 -9.42 10.26 -26.23
C GLU A 43 -8.11 9.90 -25.52
N ARG A 44 -6.97 10.09 -26.20
CA ARG A 44 -5.63 9.89 -25.59
C ARG A 44 -5.45 10.76 -24.34
N THR A 45 -5.89 12.01 -24.38
CA THR A 45 -5.81 12.90 -23.22
C THR A 45 -6.63 12.37 -22.04
N VAL A 46 -7.82 11.80 -22.29
CA VAL A 46 -8.66 11.19 -21.25
C VAL A 46 -8.00 9.94 -20.66
N ILE A 47 -7.46 9.06 -21.52
CA ILE A 47 -6.75 7.85 -21.11
C ILE A 47 -5.54 8.21 -20.22
N ASN A 48 -4.73 9.17 -20.66
CA ASN A 48 -3.55 9.60 -19.91
C ASN A 48 -3.93 10.17 -18.53
N LYS A 49 -4.93 11.05 -18.46
CA LYS A 49 -5.40 11.59 -17.18
C LYS A 49 -5.90 10.49 -16.21
N ASN A 50 -6.62 9.50 -16.77
CA ASN A 50 -7.08 8.36 -15.97
C ASN A 50 -5.90 7.51 -15.48
N ALA A 51 -4.92 7.22 -16.34
CA ALA A 51 -3.72 6.49 -15.99
C ALA A 51 -2.91 7.21 -14.90
N GLU A 52 -2.71 8.52 -15.01
CA GLU A 52 -2.02 9.31 -13.99
C GLU A 52 -2.74 9.30 -12.63
N LYS A 53 -4.08 9.39 -12.65
CA LYS A 53 -4.89 9.32 -11.43
C LYS A 53 -4.78 7.95 -10.76
N MET A 54 -4.85 6.88 -11.56
CA MET A 54 -4.71 5.51 -11.08
C MET A 54 -3.28 5.24 -10.63
N GLY A 55 -2.26 5.74 -11.34
CA GLY A 55 -0.87 5.64 -10.96
C GLY A 55 -0.61 6.19 -9.56
N ARG A 56 -1.10 7.39 -9.27
CA ARG A 56 -1.01 7.98 -7.92
C ARG A 56 -1.76 7.17 -6.86
N MET A 57 -2.89 6.55 -7.23
CA MET A 57 -3.67 5.74 -6.31
C MET A 57 -2.98 4.41 -5.98
N PHE A 58 -2.40 3.76 -6.98
CA PHE A 58 -1.82 2.42 -6.87
C PHE A 58 -0.31 2.41 -6.70
N GLU A 59 0.30 3.58 -6.47
CA GLU A 59 1.75 3.69 -6.25
C GLU A 59 2.20 2.78 -5.09
N GLY A 60 3.13 1.87 -5.40
CA GLY A 60 3.64 0.88 -4.46
C GLY A 60 2.80 -0.39 -4.31
N LEU A 61 1.69 -0.50 -5.04
CA LEU A 61 0.83 -1.69 -5.09
C LEU A 61 0.91 -2.43 -6.43
N GLU A 62 1.76 -2.00 -7.35
CA GLU A 62 1.81 -2.50 -8.73
C GLU A 62 2.09 -4.00 -8.82
N LYS A 63 2.75 -4.57 -7.80
CA LYS A 63 3.09 -6.00 -7.72
C LYS A 63 2.16 -6.81 -6.82
N LEU A 64 1.12 -6.19 -6.27
CA LEU A 64 0.21 -6.87 -5.36
C LEU A 64 -0.69 -7.83 -6.14
N GLU A 65 -0.63 -9.12 -5.85
CA GLU A 65 -1.40 -10.18 -6.51
C GLU A 65 -2.46 -10.78 -5.59
N ASN A 66 -2.18 -10.80 -4.29
CA ASN A 66 -3.05 -11.37 -3.28
C ASN A 66 -3.26 -10.41 -2.11
N THR A 67 -4.25 -10.69 -1.29
CA THR A 67 -4.40 -10.04 0.00
C THR A 67 -3.14 -10.27 0.83
N PRO A 68 -2.58 -9.24 1.49
CA PRO A 68 -1.37 -9.42 2.29
C PRO A 68 -1.61 -10.31 3.50
N ASP A 69 -0.61 -11.11 3.86
CA ASP A 69 -0.63 -12.00 5.02
C ASP A 69 -0.36 -11.26 6.35
N ALA A 70 0.22 -10.08 6.28
CA ALA A 70 0.48 -9.20 7.42
C ALA A 70 0.51 -7.73 6.97
N LEU A 71 0.21 -6.80 7.88
CA LEU A 71 0.39 -5.38 7.66
C LEU A 71 1.47 -4.83 8.58
N PHE A 72 2.40 -4.06 8.01
CA PHE A 72 3.36 -3.27 8.74
C PHE A 72 2.99 -1.79 8.61
N ILE A 73 2.72 -1.15 9.73
CA ILE A 73 2.24 0.23 9.79
C ILE A 73 3.22 1.09 10.59
N ILE A 74 3.48 2.29 10.11
CA ILE A 74 4.28 3.30 10.80
C ILE A 74 3.31 4.40 11.19
N ASP A 75 3.23 4.73 12.47
CA ASP A 75 2.33 5.74 13.02
C ASP A 75 0.85 5.37 12.82
N THR A 76 0.17 5.02 13.88
CA THR A 76 -1.26 4.66 13.86
C THR A 76 -2.18 5.84 14.21
N SER A 77 -1.64 6.99 14.60
CA SER A 77 -2.41 8.20 14.90
C SER A 77 -3.12 8.76 13.68
N LEU A 78 -2.56 8.55 12.48
CA LEU A 78 -3.10 9.07 11.24
C LEU A 78 -4.42 8.37 10.85
N LYS A 79 -5.45 9.15 10.58
CA LYS A 79 -6.80 8.65 10.21
C LYS A 79 -6.80 7.59 9.10
N ASN A 80 -5.92 7.74 8.11
CA ASN A 80 -5.82 6.78 7.01
C ASN A 80 -5.20 5.46 7.43
N HIS A 81 -4.22 5.50 8.34
CA HIS A 81 -3.56 4.32 8.90
C HIS A 81 -4.54 3.56 9.82
N MET A 82 -5.35 4.28 10.59
CA MET A 82 -6.43 3.66 11.37
C MET A 82 -7.47 2.95 10.49
N THR A 83 -7.69 3.40 9.26
CA THR A 83 -8.53 2.67 8.31
C THR A 83 -7.90 1.33 7.94
N ALA A 84 -6.59 1.28 7.71
CA ALA A 84 -5.85 0.05 7.45
C ALA A 84 -5.94 -0.92 8.63
N VAL A 85 -5.74 -0.42 9.86
CA VAL A 85 -5.88 -1.20 11.10
C VAL A 85 -7.27 -1.83 11.20
N LYS A 86 -8.33 -1.04 11.03
CA LYS A 86 -9.71 -1.55 11.08
C LYS A 86 -9.99 -2.62 10.03
N GLU A 87 -9.53 -2.42 8.80
CA GLU A 87 -9.71 -3.40 7.72
C GLU A 87 -8.94 -4.70 8.00
N ALA A 88 -7.71 -4.61 8.50
CA ALA A 88 -6.90 -5.77 8.86
C ALA A 88 -7.58 -6.58 9.99
N ARG A 89 -8.10 -5.90 11.02
CA ARG A 89 -8.84 -6.55 12.11
C ARG A 89 -10.08 -7.28 11.62
N ILE A 90 -10.85 -6.71 10.68
CA ILE A 90 -12.02 -7.36 10.08
C ILE A 90 -11.63 -8.64 9.32
N LYS A 91 -10.44 -8.69 8.76
CA LYS A 91 -9.92 -9.82 7.97
C LYS A 91 -8.98 -10.73 8.75
N GLU A 92 -8.79 -10.47 10.05
CA GLU A 92 -7.90 -11.23 10.93
C GLU A 92 -6.44 -11.28 10.42
N ILE A 93 -6.03 -10.20 9.74
CA ILE A 93 -4.65 -10.05 9.26
C ILE A 93 -3.81 -9.47 10.39
N PRO A 94 -2.71 -10.12 10.79
CA PRO A 94 -1.83 -9.64 11.84
C PRO A 94 -1.23 -8.28 11.51
N ILE A 95 -1.19 -7.41 12.53
CA ILE A 95 -0.72 -6.03 12.41
C ILE A 95 0.55 -5.87 13.24
N ILE A 96 1.61 -5.46 12.57
CA ILE A 96 2.86 -5.02 13.17
C ILE A 96 2.92 -3.50 13.02
N ALA A 97 3.15 -2.75 14.08
CA ALA A 97 3.22 -1.30 13.95
C ALA A 97 4.35 -0.69 14.78
N ILE A 98 5.02 0.31 14.21
CA ILE A 98 5.84 1.24 14.97
C ILE A 98 4.87 2.27 15.56
N ILE A 99 4.89 2.39 16.87
CA ILE A 99 4.00 3.27 17.63
C ILE A 99 4.79 4.03 18.68
N ASP A 100 4.36 5.22 19.00
CA ASP A 100 4.92 6.01 20.09
C ASP A 100 3.94 6.17 21.27
N SER A 101 4.13 7.17 22.11
CA SER A 101 3.38 7.32 23.37
C SER A 101 1.94 7.83 23.20
N ASP A 102 1.58 8.40 22.06
CA ASP A 102 0.24 8.90 21.76
C ASP A 102 -0.61 7.94 20.90
N ASP A 103 -0.02 6.83 20.48
CA ASP A 103 -0.73 5.75 19.78
C ASP A 103 -1.46 4.80 20.73
N ASN A 104 -2.56 4.21 20.25
CA ASN A 104 -3.28 3.16 20.99
C ASN A 104 -2.81 1.76 20.58
N PRO A 105 -2.10 1.00 21.44
CA PRO A 105 -1.59 -0.32 21.13
C PRO A 105 -2.66 -1.44 21.09
N GLU A 106 -3.87 -1.21 21.61
CA GLU A 106 -4.88 -2.27 21.81
C GLU A 106 -5.29 -3.00 20.52
N LEU A 107 -5.19 -2.31 19.37
CA LEU A 107 -5.57 -2.87 18.07
C LEU A 107 -4.40 -3.47 17.31
N ILE A 108 -3.20 -3.46 17.90
CA ILE A 108 -1.96 -3.89 17.26
C ILE A 108 -1.53 -5.23 17.85
N ASP A 109 -1.26 -6.22 16.98
CA ASP A 109 -0.84 -7.55 17.45
C ASP A 109 0.63 -7.56 17.88
N TYR A 110 1.48 -6.82 17.17
CA TYR A 110 2.92 -6.71 17.43
C TYR A 110 3.36 -5.25 17.45
N PRO A 111 3.17 -4.54 18.59
CA PRO A 111 3.61 -3.16 18.71
C PRO A 111 5.14 -3.07 18.88
N ILE A 112 5.78 -2.17 18.16
CA ILE A 112 7.18 -1.83 18.26
C ILE A 112 7.27 -0.41 18.83
N PRO A 113 7.51 -0.24 20.15
CA PRO A 113 7.62 1.08 20.76
C PRO A 113 8.87 1.81 20.25
N ALA A 114 8.67 2.90 19.54
CA ALA A 114 9.76 3.73 19.04
C ALA A 114 9.24 5.10 18.60
N ASN A 115 10.15 6.05 18.37
CA ASN A 115 9.78 7.34 17.81
C ASN A 115 9.46 7.19 16.31
N ASP A 116 8.18 7.27 15.98
CA ASP A 116 7.64 7.12 14.63
C ASP A 116 7.64 8.43 13.82
N HIS A 117 8.04 9.55 14.43
CA HIS A 117 8.32 10.83 13.77
C HIS A 117 9.79 11.00 13.38
N SER A 118 10.69 10.15 13.89
CA SER A 118 12.12 10.20 13.57
C SER A 118 12.46 9.30 12.39
N LYS A 119 12.88 9.91 11.28
CA LYS A 119 13.34 9.18 10.10
C LYS A 119 14.42 8.14 10.44
N ASN A 120 15.39 8.50 11.26
CA ASN A 120 16.50 7.60 11.64
C ASN A 120 16.00 6.39 12.46
N SER A 121 15.05 6.62 13.37
CA SER A 121 14.42 5.55 14.15
C SER A 121 13.69 4.57 13.23
N ILE A 122 12.85 5.08 12.35
CA ILE A 122 12.08 4.29 11.39
C ILE A 122 13.00 3.50 10.46
N GLU A 123 13.99 4.14 9.85
CA GLU A 123 14.96 3.50 8.96
C GLU A 123 15.75 2.40 9.65
N TRP A 124 16.18 2.61 10.88
CA TRP A 124 16.89 1.59 11.66
C TRP A 124 16.03 0.34 11.87
N ILE A 125 14.77 0.52 12.29
CA ILE A 125 13.84 -0.59 12.54
C ILE A 125 13.54 -1.34 11.25
N ILE A 126 13.22 -0.62 10.15
CA ILE A 126 12.92 -1.24 8.86
C ILE A 126 14.11 -2.04 8.36
N ASN A 127 15.32 -1.49 8.41
CA ASN A 127 16.54 -2.20 7.99
C ASN A 127 16.76 -3.46 8.81
N ARG A 128 16.51 -3.42 10.12
CA ARG A 128 16.63 -4.58 11.00
C ARG A 128 15.66 -5.69 10.64
N ILE A 129 14.40 -5.33 10.33
CA ILE A 129 13.36 -6.28 9.89
C ILE A 129 13.75 -6.90 8.55
N ILE A 130 14.15 -6.08 7.57
CA ILE A 130 14.55 -6.56 6.25
C ILE A 130 15.72 -7.53 6.34
N MET A 131 16.74 -7.23 7.14
CA MET A 131 17.88 -8.12 7.35
C MET A 131 17.44 -9.48 7.89
N LYS A 132 16.59 -9.48 8.92
CA LYS A 132 16.09 -10.72 9.53
C LYS A 132 15.26 -11.57 8.55
N VAL A 133 14.34 -10.96 7.83
CA VAL A 133 13.53 -11.65 6.82
C VAL A 133 14.41 -12.22 5.69
N SER A 134 15.48 -11.52 5.31
CA SER A 134 16.42 -12.01 4.29
C SER A 134 17.26 -13.20 4.79
N GLU A 135 17.66 -13.19 6.05
CA GLU A 135 18.41 -14.30 6.69
C GLU A 135 17.57 -15.59 6.74
N GLU A 136 16.27 -15.49 7.02
CA GLU A 136 15.38 -16.65 7.14
C GLU A 136 14.97 -17.24 5.78
N ASN A 137 15.08 -16.47 4.68
CA ASN A 137 14.76 -16.92 3.33
C ASN A 137 16.00 -17.39 2.53
N SER A 138 17.16 -17.45 3.15
CA SER A 138 18.42 -17.93 2.56
C SER A 138 18.79 -19.32 3.02
#